data_ca27526b2a9550f0770b95f283165d06
#
_entry.id   ca27526b2a9550f0770b95f283165d06
#
_cell.length_a   1.000
_cell.length_b   1.000
_cell.length_c   1.000
_cell.angle_alpha   90.00
_cell.angle_beta   90.00
_cell.angle_gamma   90.00
#
_symmetry.space_group_name_H-M   'P 1'
#
loop_
_entity.id
_entity.type
_entity.pdbx_description
1 polymer ?
#
loop_
_entity_poly.entity_id
_entity_poly.type
_entity_poly.pdbx_seq_one_letter_code
_entity_poly.pdbx_strand_id
1 'polypeptide(L)'
;MDTRTNGKPQRDANLEDVLERLKGGHILRYHTRPDCSDGQNVAAHTWRAMVILQTLWPDLSKNALLHLMYHDIAESRTGDIPATTKWDYDRLAVEVAKIEFKYNCELGVNFPVTDKEKDCCDIADKLELVFHCQRMYLRGNYLAGDIIVNGRDYLDHKYRGRPHYDIAKNVLIELLDNDLNPSE
;
A
#
# COMPACT_ATOMS: atom_id res chain seq x y z
N MET A 1 -30.12 -28.38 -11.27
CA MET A 1 -28.82 -28.03 -11.89
C MET A 1 -27.90 -27.60 -10.77
N ASP A 2 -26.98 -28.48 -10.41
CA ASP A 2 -26.11 -28.36 -9.23
C ASP A 2 -24.81 -27.65 -9.65
N THR A 3 -24.69 -26.36 -9.33
CA THR A 3 -23.46 -25.58 -9.56
C THR A 3 -22.49 -25.81 -8.40
N ARG A 4 -21.78 -26.92 -8.44
CA ARG A 4 -20.67 -27.17 -7.54
C ARG A 4 -19.56 -26.16 -7.81
N THR A 5 -19.42 -25.18 -6.93
CA THR A 5 -18.22 -24.33 -6.83
C THR A 5 -17.02 -25.22 -6.54
N ASN A 6 -16.11 -25.36 -7.50
CA ASN A 6 -14.83 -26.01 -7.34
C ASN A 6 -13.95 -25.23 -6.33
N GLY A 7 -14.29 -25.34 -5.04
CA GLY A 7 -13.39 -24.93 -3.97
C GLY A 7 -12.22 -25.93 -3.94
N LYS A 8 -11.01 -25.47 -4.28
CA LYS A 8 -9.81 -26.24 -3.93
C LYS A 8 -9.86 -26.54 -2.42
N PRO A 9 -9.49 -27.75 -1.99
CA PRO A 9 -9.45 -28.05 -0.57
C PRO A 9 -8.56 -27.01 0.11
N GLN A 10 -9.08 -26.38 1.17
CA GLN A 10 -8.33 -25.49 2.02
C GLN A 10 -7.13 -26.30 2.55
N ARG A 11 -5.92 -25.97 2.12
CA ARG A 11 -4.71 -26.57 2.68
C ARG A 11 -4.70 -26.27 4.18
N ASP A 12 -4.49 -27.30 4.97
CA ASP A 12 -4.22 -27.09 6.39
C ASP A 12 -2.99 -26.17 6.49
N ALA A 13 -3.14 -25.03 7.18
CA ALA A 13 -2.05 -24.09 7.36
C ALA A 13 -0.93 -24.78 8.16
N ASN A 14 0.28 -24.69 7.66
CA ASN A 14 1.47 -25.24 8.31
C ASN A 14 2.47 -24.13 8.67
N LEU A 15 3.50 -24.48 9.42
CA LEU A 15 4.54 -23.54 9.85
C LEU A 15 5.24 -22.88 8.66
N GLU A 16 5.48 -23.61 7.57
CA GLU A 16 6.14 -23.09 6.38
C GLU A 16 5.30 -21.98 5.72
N ASP A 17 3.98 -22.17 5.61
CA ASP A 17 3.06 -21.15 5.09
C ASP A 17 3.09 -19.88 5.95
N VAL A 18 3.16 -20.02 7.28
CA VAL A 18 3.27 -18.87 8.18
C VAL A 18 4.59 -18.14 7.99
N LEU A 19 5.71 -18.87 7.96
CA LEU A 19 7.04 -18.28 7.81
C LEU A 19 7.19 -17.58 6.43
N GLU A 20 6.63 -18.17 5.37
CA GLU A 20 6.69 -17.59 4.03
C GLU A 20 5.91 -16.27 3.97
N ARG A 21 4.73 -16.19 4.61
CA ARG A 21 3.95 -14.95 4.67
C ARG A 21 4.63 -13.87 5.53
N LEU A 22 5.33 -14.25 6.59
CA LEU A 22 6.05 -13.28 7.42
C LEU A 22 7.25 -12.63 6.72
N LYS A 23 7.85 -13.30 5.71
CA LYS A 23 8.99 -12.75 4.94
C LYS A 23 8.67 -11.41 4.29
N GLY A 24 7.46 -11.22 3.75
CA GLY A 24 7.05 -9.96 3.13
C GLY A 24 7.20 -8.76 4.06
N GLY A 25 6.90 -8.94 5.35
CA GLY A 25 6.97 -7.85 6.32
C GLY A 25 8.37 -7.32 6.61
N HIS A 26 9.42 -8.09 6.32
CA HIS A 26 10.81 -7.71 6.60
C HIS A 26 11.46 -6.82 5.52
N ILE A 27 10.83 -6.66 4.36
CA ILE A 27 11.39 -5.90 3.25
C ILE A 27 11.49 -4.43 3.65
N LEU A 28 12.70 -3.87 3.49
CA LEU A 28 12.94 -2.44 3.73
C LEU A 28 12.46 -1.62 2.53
N ARG A 29 11.68 -0.61 2.82
CA ARG A 29 11.22 0.38 1.84
C ARG A 29 12.30 1.45 1.65
N TYR A 30 12.30 2.10 0.50
CA TYR A 30 13.26 3.17 0.15
C TYR A 30 14.73 2.73 0.17
N HIS A 31 15.03 1.44 -0.02
CA HIS A 31 16.40 0.96 0.01
C HIS A 31 17.29 1.58 -1.08
N THR A 32 16.71 2.10 -2.18
CA THR A 32 17.39 2.87 -3.23
C THR A 32 17.50 4.37 -2.92
N ARG A 33 16.88 4.82 -1.84
CA ARG A 33 16.86 6.20 -1.35
C ARG A 33 17.20 6.22 0.15
N PRO A 34 18.43 5.83 0.53
CA PRO A 34 18.82 5.71 1.95
C PRO A 34 18.71 7.04 2.71
N ASP A 35 18.81 8.16 2.01
CA ASP A 35 18.56 9.52 2.50
C ASP A 35 17.09 9.80 2.82
N CYS A 36 16.15 8.99 2.30
CA CYS A 36 14.72 9.05 2.59
C CYS A 36 14.24 7.89 3.50
N SER A 37 15.14 6.97 3.89
CA SER A 37 14.78 5.81 4.70
C SER A 37 15.07 6.07 6.19
N ASP A 38 14.05 5.88 7.02
CA ASP A 38 14.19 5.79 8.48
C ASP A 38 14.11 4.34 8.98
N GLY A 39 14.31 3.38 8.07
CA GLY A 39 14.20 1.95 8.36
C GLY A 39 12.77 1.41 8.30
N GLN A 40 11.84 2.12 7.67
CA GLN A 40 10.48 1.60 7.48
C GLN A 40 10.53 0.29 6.69
N ASN A 41 9.88 -0.73 7.21
CA ASN A 41 9.65 -1.99 6.49
C ASN A 41 8.18 -2.13 6.05
N VAL A 42 7.92 -3.11 5.19
CA VAL A 42 6.57 -3.39 4.67
C VAL A 42 5.56 -3.65 5.79
N ALA A 43 5.93 -4.36 6.87
CA ALA A 43 5.00 -4.61 7.97
C ALA A 43 4.55 -3.31 8.67
N ALA A 44 5.47 -2.39 8.95
CA ALA A 44 5.15 -1.11 9.57
C ALA A 44 4.30 -0.21 8.64
N HIS A 45 4.65 -0.18 7.35
CA HIS A 45 3.87 0.50 6.32
C HIS A 45 2.45 -0.05 6.23
N THR A 46 2.32 -1.35 6.03
CA THR A 46 1.03 -2.03 5.88
C THR A 46 0.14 -1.83 7.10
N TRP A 47 0.68 -1.94 8.31
CA TRP A 47 -0.09 -1.68 9.52
C TRP A 47 -0.68 -0.28 9.53
N ARG A 48 0.11 0.75 9.19
CA ARG A 48 -0.34 2.15 9.14
C ARG A 48 -1.38 2.35 8.04
N ALA A 49 -1.16 1.79 6.84
CA ALA A 49 -2.12 1.85 5.75
C ALA A 49 -3.45 1.20 6.12
N MET A 50 -3.45 0.06 6.83
CA MET A 50 -4.66 -0.59 7.34
C MET A 50 -5.40 0.26 8.38
N VAL A 51 -4.69 0.96 9.26
CA VAL A 51 -5.29 1.90 10.22
C VAL A 51 -5.98 3.04 9.48
N ILE A 52 -5.33 3.63 8.47
CA ILE A 52 -5.91 4.68 7.62
C ILE A 52 -7.17 4.14 6.93
N LEU A 53 -7.08 2.98 6.27
CA LEU A 53 -8.20 2.36 5.57
C LEU A 53 -9.41 2.17 6.48
N GLN A 54 -9.21 1.56 7.63
CA GLN A 54 -10.28 1.25 8.57
C GLN A 54 -10.86 2.50 9.23
N THR A 55 -10.05 3.54 9.43
CA THR A 55 -10.50 4.80 10.01
C THR A 55 -11.35 5.60 9.03
N LEU A 56 -10.95 5.69 7.77
CA LEU A 56 -11.66 6.49 6.76
C LEU A 56 -12.88 5.77 6.19
N TRP A 57 -12.85 4.45 6.11
CA TRP A 57 -13.91 3.62 5.52
C TRP A 57 -14.19 2.38 6.39
N PRO A 58 -14.79 2.54 7.57
CA PRO A 58 -14.97 1.44 8.54
C PRO A 58 -15.88 0.31 8.04
N ASP A 59 -16.73 0.57 7.06
CA ASP A 59 -17.71 -0.39 6.53
C ASP A 59 -17.18 -1.24 5.35
N LEU A 60 -15.89 -1.15 5.02
CA LEU A 60 -15.31 -2.00 3.98
C LEU A 60 -15.26 -3.48 4.41
N SER A 61 -15.28 -4.35 3.42
CA SER A 61 -15.28 -5.79 3.67
C SER A 61 -13.97 -6.26 4.33
N LYS A 62 -14.04 -7.42 4.99
CA LYS A 62 -12.83 -8.13 5.47
C LYS A 62 -11.83 -8.38 4.32
N ASN A 63 -12.34 -8.62 3.10
CA ASN A 63 -11.48 -8.85 1.95
C ASN A 63 -10.66 -7.61 1.59
N ALA A 64 -11.20 -6.40 1.73
CA ALA A 64 -10.46 -5.16 1.50
C ALA A 64 -9.30 -5.03 2.50
N LEU A 65 -9.53 -5.31 3.79
CA LEU A 65 -8.48 -5.31 4.80
C LEU A 65 -7.39 -6.34 4.50
N LEU A 66 -7.78 -7.57 4.13
CA LEU A 66 -6.83 -8.63 3.78
C LEU A 66 -6.09 -8.32 2.47
N HIS A 67 -6.76 -7.72 1.50
CA HIS A 67 -6.13 -7.26 0.26
C HIS A 67 -5.02 -6.25 0.56
N LEU A 68 -5.31 -5.22 1.37
CA LEU A 68 -4.29 -4.24 1.76
C LEU A 68 -3.22 -4.86 2.67
N MET A 69 -3.58 -5.80 3.56
CA MET A 69 -2.62 -6.48 4.43
C MET A 69 -1.52 -7.20 3.65
N TYR A 70 -1.86 -7.76 2.50
CA TYR A 70 -0.94 -8.58 1.71
C TYR A 70 -0.50 -7.93 0.39
N HIS A 71 -0.82 -6.64 0.15
CA HIS A 71 -0.57 -6.01 -1.15
C HIS A 71 0.91 -6.03 -1.57
N ASP A 72 1.81 -5.85 -0.62
CA ASP A 72 3.27 -5.81 -0.85
C ASP A 72 3.99 -7.11 -0.44
N ILE A 73 3.25 -8.20 -0.11
CA ILE A 73 3.89 -9.45 0.34
C ILE A 73 4.85 -10.03 -0.71
N ALA A 74 4.55 -9.81 -1.98
CA ALA A 74 5.34 -10.30 -3.11
C ALA A 74 6.69 -9.59 -3.24
N GLU A 75 6.91 -8.45 -2.57
CA GLU A 75 8.21 -7.79 -2.50
C GLU A 75 9.28 -8.68 -1.84
N SER A 76 8.89 -9.71 -1.09
CA SER A 76 9.82 -10.75 -0.64
C SER A 76 10.51 -11.49 -1.80
N ARG A 77 9.95 -11.43 -3.01
CA ARG A 77 10.50 -12.04 -4.24
C ARG A 77 11.14 -11.03 -5.19
N THR A 78 10.55 -9.83 -5.28
CA THR A 78 10.96 -8.81 -6.25
C THR A 78 11.86 -7.73 -5.63
N GLY A 79 11.84 -7.59 -4.32
CA GLY A 79 12.30 -6.39 -3.63
C GLY A 79 11.31 -5.23 -3.78
N ASP A 80 11.47 -4.19 -2.99
CA ASP A 80 10.73 -2.92 -3.15
C ASP A 80 11.28 -2.18 -4.38
N ILE A 81 10.62 -2.34 -5.53
CA ILE A 81 11.00 -1.66 -6.77
C ILE A 81 10.38 -0.27 -6.76
N PRO A 82 11.19 0.82 -6.83
CA PRO A 82 10.69 2.18 -6.83
C PRO A 82 9.61 2.43 -7.87
N ALA A 83 8.55 3.16 -7.49
CA ALA A 83 7.45 3.49 -8.40
C ALA A 83 7.95 4.23 -9.65
N THR A 84 8.94 5.12 -9.52
CA THR A 84 9.57 5.82 -10.64
C THR A 84 10.19 4.86 -11.65
N THR A 85 10.84 3.79 -11.19
CA THR A 85 11.38 2.76 -12.07
C THR A 85 10.26 2.03 -12.82
N LYS A 86 9.14 1.72 -12.14
CA LYS A 86 7.97 1.10 -12.79
C LYS A 86 7.32 2.04 -13.82
N TRP A 87 7.35 3.36 -13.60
CA TRP A 87 6.80 4.35 -14.54
C TRP A 87 7.67 4.55 -15.78
N ASP A 88 9.00 4.51 -15.60
CA ASP A 88 9.94 4.67 -16.72
C ASP A 88 10.04 3.44 -17.61
N TYR A 89 9.66 2.26 -17.11
CA TYR A 89 9.80 0.98 -17.78
C TYR A 89 8.52 0.14 -17.72
N ASP A 90 7.56 0.42 -18.60
CA ASP A 90 6.26 -0.28 -18.68
C ASP A 90 6.39 -1.81 -18.74
N ARG A 91 7.36 -2.33 -19.48
CA ARG A 91 7.58 -3.78 -19.58
C ARG A 91 7.99 -4.39 -18.25
N LEU A 92 8.82 -3.68 -17.48
CA LEU A 92 9.20 -4.13 -16.15
C LEU A 92 7.98 -4.15 -15.23
N ALA A 93 7.18 -3.09 -15.24
CA ALA A 93 5.94 -3.01 -14.44
C ALA A 93 5.01 -4.19 -14.71
N VAL A 94 4.81 -4.55 -16.00
CA VAL A 94 3.98 -5.70 -16.40
C VAL A 94 4.56 -7.03 -15.91
N GLU A 95 5.87 -7.25 -16.01
CA GLU A 95 6.47 -8.50 -15.55
C GLU A 95 6.47 -8.61 -14.02
N VAL A 96 6.74 -7.53 -13.32
CA VAL A 96 6.63 -7.47 -11.85
C VAL A 96 5.21 -7.81 -11.40
N ALA A 97 4.18 -7.18 -12.00
CA ALA A 97 2.78 -7.48 -11.68
C ALA A 97 2.40 -8.95 -11.91
N LYS A 98 2.97 -9.61 -12.93
CA LYS A 98 2.77 -11.06 -13.16
C LYS A 98 3.40 -11.91 -12.06
N ILE A 99 4.62 -11.55 -11.62
CA ILE A 99 5.32 -12.25 -10.54
C ILE A 99 4.52 -12.09 -9.24
N GLU A 100 4.12 -10.86 -8.91
CA GLU A 100 3.32 -10.55 -7.74
C GLU A 100 1.99 -11.32 -7.72
N PHE A 101 1.25 -11.29 -8.83
CA PHE A 101 0.00 -12.03 -8.96
C PHE A 101 0.18 -13.53 -8.78
N LYS A 102 1.20 -14.11 -9.45
CA LYS A 102 1.50 -15.54 -9.35
C LYS A 102 1.81 -15.93 -7.90
N TYR A 103 2.68 -15.16 -7.23
CA TYR A 103 3.09 -15.43 -5.86
C TYR A 103 1.93 -15.29 -4.88
N ASN A 104 1.10 -14.26 -5.03
CA ASN A 104 -0.11 -14.07 -4.22
C ASN A 104 -1.10 -15.25 -4.39
N CYS A 105 -1.23 -15.80 -5.61
CA CYS A 105 -2.02 -17.00 -5.85
C CYS A 105 -1.42 -18.25 -5.17
N GLU A 106 -0.09 -18.41 -5.22
CA GLU A 106 0.61 -19.53 -4.58
C GLU A 106 0.43 -19.51 -3.06
N LEU A 107 0.48 -18.33 -2.45
CA LEU A 107 0.25 -18.13 -1.02
C LEU A 107 -1.24 -18.16 -0.61
N GLY A 108 -2.17 -18.13 -1.57
CA GLY A 108 -3.60 -18.02 -1.28
C GLY A 108 -4.00 -16.71 -0.62
N VAL A 109 -3.31 -15.62 -0.96
CA VAL A 109 -3.56 -14.26 -0.42
C VAL A 109 -4.15 -13.29 -1.44
N ASN A 110 -4.69 -13.82 -2.52
CA ASN A 110 -5.39 -13.02 -3.54
C ASN A 110 -6.87 -12.88 -3.16
N PHE A 111 -7.22 -11.81 -2.46
CA PHE A 111 -8.57 -11.55 -1.96
C PHE A 111 -9.36 -10.72 -2.98
N PRO A 112 -10.56 -11.20 -3.41
CA PRO A 112 -11.40 -10.44 -4.32
C PRO A 112 -11.98 -9.20 -3.61
N VAL A 113 -11.86 -8.05 -4.27
CA VAL A 113 -12.39 -6.77 -3.81
C VAL A 113 -13.16 -6.09 -4.94
N THR A 114 -14.10 -5.23 -4.59
CA THR A 114 -14.79 -4.35 -5.54
C THR A 114 -13.87 -3.23 -6.01
N ASP A 115 -14.21 -2.57 -7.13
CA ASP A 115 -13.44 -1.43 -7.64
C ASP A 115 -13.35 -0.30 -6.60
N LYS A 116 -14.45 -0.03 -5.87
CA LYS A 116 -14.45 0.95 -4.77
C LYS A 116 -13.47 0.55 -3.67
N GLU A 117 -13.48 -0.70 -3.24
CA GLU A 117 -12.58 -1.20 -2.19
C GLU A 117 -11.12 -1.14 -2.63
N LYS A 118 -10.85 -1.47 -3.90
CA LYS A 118 -9.52 -1.35 -4.48
C LYS A 118 -9.04 0.10 -4.49
N ASP A 119 -9.90 1.05 -4.88
CA ASP A 119 -9.59 2.47 -4.82
C ASP A 119 -9.28 2.92 -3.39
N CYS A 120 -10.10 2.53 -2.40
CA CYS A 120 -9.88 2.86 -1.00
C CYS A 120 -8.55 2.29 -0.48
N CYS A 121 -8.18 1.06 -0.87
CA CYS A 121 -6.91 0.46 -0.51
C CYS A 121 -5.72 1.23 -1.11
N ASP A 122 -5.77 1.57 -2.40
CA ASP A 122 -4.72 2.35 -3.07
C ASP A 122 -4.59 3.76 -2.48
N ILE A 123 -5.72 4.41 -2.15
CA ILE A 123 -5.70 5.71 -1.48
C ILE A 123 -5.05 5.59 -0.09
N ALA A 124 -5.40 4.58 0.70
CA ALA A 124 -4.82 4.38 2.04
C ALA A 124 -3.31 4.11 1.99
N ASP A 125 -2.85 3.30 1.02
CA ASP A 125 -1.42 3.07 0.75
C ASP A 125 -0.70 4.37 0.44
N LYS A 126 -1.24 5.19 -0.47
CA LYS A 126 -0.62 6.47 -0.86
C LYS A 126 -0.69 7.53 0.23
N LEU A 127 -1.75 7.57 1.03
CA LEU A 127 -1.81 8.44 2.20
C LEU A 127 -0.73 8.07 3.23
N GLU A 128 -0.51 6.78 3.47
CA GLU A 128 0.56 6.34 4.37
C GLU A 128 1.93 6.80 3.88
N LEU A 129 2.19 6.67 2.58
CA LEU A 129 3.41 7.17 1.95
C LEU A 129 3.59 8.67 2.21
N VAL A 130 2.54 9.49 1.97
CA VAL A 130 2.60 10.94 2.19
C VAL A 130 2.83 11.26 3.66
N PHE A 131 2.13 10.60 4.58
CA PHE A 131 2.29 10.80 6.03
C PHE A 131 3.69 10.43 6.52
N HIS A 132 4.24 9.33 6.01
CA HIS A 132 5.60 8.91 6.32
C HIS A 132 6.61 9.96 5.85
N CYS A 133 6.53 10.37 4.59
CA CYS A 133 7.43 11.35 4.01
C CYS A 133 7.29 12.74 4.64
N GLN A 134 6.07 13.17 5.02
CA GLN A 134 5.84 14.41 5.75
C GLN A 134 6.56 14.43 7.11
N ARG A 135 6.47 13.34 7.87
CA ARG A 135 7.21 13.21 9.13
C ARG A 135 8.73 13.27 8.95
N MET A 136 9.24 12.72 7.87
CA MET A 136 10.66 12.82 7.54
C MET A 136 11.05 14.25 7.17
N TYR A 137 10.24 14.91 6.36
CA TYR A 137 10.43 16.32 5.96
C TYR A 137 10.50 17.25 7.17
N LEU A 138 9.56 17.11 8.11
CA LEU A 138 9.51 17.91 9.35
C LEU A 138 10.72 17.66 10.27
N ARG A 139 11.37 16.52 10.14
CA ARG A 139 12.61 16.20 10.86
C ARG A 139 13.88 16.68 10.14
N GLY A 140 13.72 17.48 9.08
CA GLY A 140 14.81 18.07 8.32
C GLY A 140 15.26 17.27 7.10
N ASN A 141 14.56 16.20 6.75
CA ASN A 141 14.83 15.45 5.51
C ASN A 141 14.04 16.04 4.34
N TYR A 142 14.55 17.15 3.80
CA TYR A 142 13.88 17.89 2.72
C TYR A 142 13.79 17.12 1.39
N LEU A 143 14.56 16.04 1.22
CA LEU A 143 14.49 15.17 0.04
C LEU A 143 13.17 14.37 -0.04
N ALA A 144 12.45 14.26 1.08
CA ALA A 144 11.11 13.67 1.10
C ALA A 144 10.04 14.56 0.43
N GLY A 145 10.33 15.85 0.22
CA GLY A 145 9.38 16.83 -0.33
C GLY A 145 8.82 16.43 -1.69
N ASP A 146 9.67 15.97 -2.61
CA ASP A 146 9.24 15.53 -3.94
C ASP A 146 8.28 14.33 -3.88
N ILE A 147 8.48 13.42 -2.92
CA ILE A 147 7.61 12.25 -2.74
C ILE A 147 6.22 12.68 -2.25
N ILE A 148 6.17 13.68 -1.35
CA ILE A 148 4.92 14.26 -0.84
C ILE A 148 4.12 14.87 -1.99
N VAL A 149 4.77 15.71 -2.80
CA VAL A 149 4.13 16.37 -3.95
C VAL A 149 3.62 15.32 -4.95
N ASN A 150 4.47 14.38 -5.35
CA ASN A 150 4.10 13.35 -6.31
C ASN A 150 2.97 12.44 -5.79
N GLY A 151 2.98 12.09 -4.51
CA GLY A 151 1.92 11.29 -3.88
C GLY A 151 0.57 12.01 -3.87
N ARG A 152 0.55 13.29 -3.52
CA ARG A 152 -0.65 14.14 -3.57
C ARG A 152 -1.18 14.27 -4.99
N ASP A 153 -0.30 14.59 -5.95
CA ASP A 153 -0.69 14.82 -7.34
C ASP A 153 -1.22 13.52 -7.98
N TYR A 154 -0.64 12.37 -7.65
CA TYR A 154 -1.17 11.06 -8.04
C TYR A 154 -2.60 10.85 -7.54
N LEU A 155 -2.85 11.08 -6.25
CA LEU A 155 -4.17 10.93 -5.65
C LEU A 155 -5.20 11.86 -6.31
N ASP A 156 -4.87 13.13 -6.47
CA ASP A 156 -5.76 14.11 -7.09
C ASP A 156 -6.01 13.79 -8.58
N HIS A 157 -5.00 13.36 -9.32
CA HIS A 157 -5.16 13.02 -10.73
C HIS A 157 -6.05 11.80 -10.93
N LYS A 158 -5.84 10.75 -10.12
CA LYS A 158 -6.51 9.45 -10.29
C LYS A 158 -7.92 9.41 -9.70
N TYR A 159 -8.16 10.11 -8.59
CA TYR A 159 -9.37 9.93 -7.78
C TYR A 159 -10.25 11.18 -7.67
N ARG A 160 -9.88 12.31 -8.27
CA ARG A 160 -10.69 13.53 -8.26
C ARG A 160 -12.11 13.26 -8.74
N GLY A 161 -13.10 13.73 -7.95
CA GLY A 161 -14.53 13.55 -8.25
C GLY A 161 -15.09 12.19 -7.85
N ARG A 162 -14.32 11.33 -7.21
CA ARG A 162 -14.83 10.09 -6.61
C ARG A 162 -15.25 10.34 -5.15
N PRO A 163 -16.51 10.08 -4.76
CA PRO A 163 -17.02 10.44 -3.41
C PRO A 163 -16.20 9.86 -2.25
N HIS A 164 -15.62 8.67 -2.43
CA HIS A 164 -14.78 8.05 -1.41
C HIS A 164 -13.39 8.71 -1.30
N TYR A 165 -12.96 9.50 -2.28
CA TYR A 165 -11.72 10.27 -2.20
C TYR A 165 -11.88 11.58 -1.41
N ASP A 166 -13.08 12.18 -1.38
CA ASP A 166 -13.29 13.47 -0.72
C ASP A 166 -12.91 13.42 0.78
N ILE A 167 -13.20 12.30 1.45
CA ILE A 167 -12.82 12.08 2.86
C ILE A 167 -11.29 12.08 3.00
N ALA A 168 -10.61 11.32 2.17
CA ALA A 168 -9.15 11.22 2.17
C ALA A 168 -8.47 12.55 1.83
N LYS A 169 -9.07 13.32 0.90
CA LYS A 169 -8.59 14.63 0.50
C LYS A 169 -8.63 15.63 1.65
N ASN A 170 -9.72 15.65 2.44
CA ASN A 170 -9.83 16.52 3.60
C ASN A 170 -8.73 16.22 4.62
N VAL A 171 -8.49 14.94 4.93
CA VAL A 171 -7.41 14.51 5.84
C VAL A 171 -6.03 14.91 5.29
N LEU A 172 -5.82 14.79 3.99
CA LEU A 172 -4.57 15.19 3.35
C LEU A 172 -4.32 16.70 3.43
N ILE A 173 -5.36 17.52 3.23
CA ILE A 173 -5.29 18.99 3.37
C ILE A 173 -4.97 19.35 4.83
N GLU A 174 -5.70 18.79 5.80
CA GLU A 174 -5.47 19.04 7.23
C GLU A 174 -4.04 18.67 7.65
N LEU A 175 -3.50 17.56 7.14
CA LEU A 175 -2.12 17.17 7.40
C LEU A 175 -1.14 18.22 6.93
N LEU A 176 -1.29 18.69 5.69
CA LEU A 176 -0.36 19.64 5.08
C LEU A 176 -0.48 21.06 5.67
N ASP A 177 -1.69 21.46 6.07
CA ASP A 177 -1.94 22.77 6.67
C ASP A 177 -1.48 22.86 8.13
N ASN A 178 -1.67 21.81 8.92
CA ASN A 178 -1.26 21.78 10.34
C ASN A 178 0.26 21.77 10.51
N ASP A 179 1.01 21.24 9.56
CA ASP A 179 2.46 21.19 9.60
C ASP A 179 3.13 22.51 9.16
N LEU A 180 2.39 23.42 8.53
CA LEU A 180 2.85 24.78 8.20
C LEU A 180 2.70 25.76 9.39
N ASN A 181 1.94 25.39 10.42
CA ASN A 181 1.79 26.11 11.67
C ASN A 181 1.94 25.15 12.87
N PRO A 182 3.16 24.78 13.26
CA PRO A 182 3.36 24.10 14.53
C PRO A 182 3.00 25.08 15.64
N SER A 183 1.72 25.12 16.04
CA SER A 183 1.28 25.85 17.20
C SER A 183 1.74 25.10 18.45
N GLU A 184 2.77 25.66 19.12
CA GLU A 184 3.20 25.50 20.52
C GLU A 184 3.63 24.10 20.99
#